data_b672ca6e0ab9fb9e6e0a4d4eaa168c09
#
_entry.id   b672ca6e0ab9fb9e6e0a4d4eaa168c09
#
_cell.length_a   1.000
_cell.length_b   1.000
_cell.length_c   1.000
_cell.angle_alpha   90.00
_cell.angle_beta   90.00
_cell.angle_gamma   90.00
#
_symmetry.space_group_name_H-M   'P 1'
#
loop_
_entity.id
_entity.type
_entity.pdbx_description
1 polymer ?
#
loop_
_entity_poly.entity_id
_entity_poly.type
_entity_poly.pdbx_seq_one_letter_code
_entity_poly.pdbx_strand_id
1 'polypeptide(L)'
;MVMKAEPIVKALESIKGKPYKILLSASGRTYKQSISRKLRAKNSVALVCGHYEGVDARIEKFVDEIISVGDFILTGGEIAAMTIVDSVTRLLPGAIDSESLKSESFSKIENYLEYPQYTRPETFRTLTVPAVLLSGNHERIDKWRKLESIKRTRKFRPDLLK
;
A
#
# COMPACT_ATOMS: atom_id res chain seq x y z
N MET A 1 -13.67 -15.46 -22.29
CA MET A 1 -13.37 -16.68 -21.50
C MET A 1 -13.44 -16.31 -20.04
N VAL A 2 -13.98 -17.19 -19.17
CA VAL A 2 -14.04 -17.00 -17.71
C VAL A 2 -13.33 -18.16 -17.04
N MET A 3 -12.54 -17.92 -16.02
CA MET A 3 -11.83 -18.97 -15.27
C MET A 3 -12.83 -19.77 -14.44
N LYS A 4 -12.75 -21.11 -14.55
CA LYS A 4 -13.67 -22.03 -13.86
C LYS A 4 -13.43 -22.05 -12.35
N ALA A 5 -14.50 -22.22 -11.56
CA ALA A 5 -14.43 -22.29 -10.10
C ALA A 5 -13.61 -23.49 -9.58
N GLU A 6 -13.83 -24.68 -10.15
CA GLU A 6 -13.26 -25.92 -9.64
C GLU A 6 -11.73 -25.93 -9.54
N PRO A 7 -10.94 -25.54 -10.56
CA PRO A 7 -9.48 -25.49 -10.44
C PRO A 7 -9.01 -24.53 -9.36
N ILE A 8 -9.65 -23.37 -9.23
CA ILE A 8 -9.29 -22.35 -8.24
C ILE A 8 -9.57 -22.87 -6.82
N VAL A 9 -10.75 -23.46 -6.60
CA VAL A 9 -11.12 -24.01 -5.29
C VAL A 9 -10.18 -25.15 -4.91
N LYS A 10 -9.90 -26.10 -5.81
CA LYS A 10 -8.93 -27.18 -5.56
C LYS A 10 -7.54 -26.63 -5.21
N ALA A 11 -7.06 -25.59 -5.90
CA ALA A 11 -5.81 -24.93 -5.60
C ALA A 11 -5.82 -24.31 -4.18
N LEU A 12 -6.88 -23.60 -3.83
CA LEU A 12 -7.01 -22.99 -2.49
C LEU A 12 -7.08 -24.05 -1.38
N GLU A 13 -7.74 -25.17 -1.60
CA GLU A 13 -7.88 -26.27 -0.65
C GLU A 13 -6.57 -27.05 -0.48
N SER A 14 -5.72 -27.09 -1.50
CA SER A 14 -4.40 -27.74 -1.44
C SER A 14 -3.37 -27.00 -0.59
N ILE A 15 -3.61 -25.71 -0.28
CA ILE A 15 -2.66 -24.90 0.50
C ILE A 15 -2.74 -25.31 1.98
N LYS A 16 -1.60 -25.77 2.52
CA LYS A 16 -1.50 -26.10 3.94
C LYS A 16 -1.59 -24.83 4.81
N GLY A 17 -2.11 -24.98 6.04
CA GLY A 17 -2.04 -23.91 7.06
C GLY A 17 -3.19 -22.90 7.04
N LYS A 18 -4.24 -23.11 6.25
CA LYS A 18 -5.45 -22.25 6.17
C LYS A 18 -5.12 -20.77 5.97
N PRO A 19 -4.54 -20.37 4.83
CA PRO A 19 -4.19 -18.99 4.55
C PRO A 19 -5.42 -18.08 4.53
N TYR A 20 -5.24 -16.80 4.82
CA TYR A 20 -6.24 -15.78 4.54
C TYR A 20 -6.35 -15.57 3.03
N LYS A 21 -7.51 -15.89 2.45
CA LYS A 21 -7.72 -15.98 1.01
C LYS A 21 -8.31 -14.68 0.48
N ILE A 22 -7.69 -14.09 -0.52
CA ILE A 22 -8.11 -12.83 -1.12
C ILE A 22 -8.31 -13.01 -2.61
N LEU A 23 -9.48 -12.65 -3.11
CA LEU A 23 -9.72 -12.51 -4.55
C LEU A 23 -9.39 -11.08 -4.98
N LEU A 24 -8.57 -10.94 -6.01
CA LEU A 24 -8.29 -9.65 -6.64
C LEU A 24 -9.31 -9.39 -7.75
N SER A 25 -10.14 -8.38 -7.54
CA SER A 25 -11.24 -8.02 -8.45
C SER A 25 -11.57 -6.55 -8.35
N ALA A 26 -12.00 -5.95 -9.46
CA ALA A 26 -12.49 -4.57 -9.52
C ALA A 26 -13.70 -4.34 -8.59
N SER A 27 -14.49 -5.39 -8.30
CA SER A 27 -15.65 -5.30 -7.38
C SER A 27 -15.26 -5.26 -5.90
N GLY A 28 -13.97 -5.46 -5.59
CA GLY A 28 -13.48 -5.53 -4.21
C GLY A 28 -13.35 -4.17 -3.52
N ARG A 29 -13.15 -4.22 -2.21
CA ARG A 29 -12.83 -3.03 -1.42
C ARG A 29 -11.49 -2.44 -1.84
N THR A 30 -11.45 -1.11 -2.06
CA THR A 30 -10.23 -0.43 -2.47
C THR A 30 -9.10 -0.61 -1.46
N TYR A 31 -7.95 -1.07 -1.94
CA TYR A 31 -6.74 -1.29 -1.16
C TYR A 31 -6.19 0.01 -0.58
N LYS A 32 -5.81 -0.02 0.69
CA LYS A 32 -5.21 1.12 1.43
C LYS A 32 -4.14 0.61 2.38
N GLN A 33 -3.28 1.49 2.85
CA GLN A 33 -2.22 1.18 3.82
C GLN A 33 -2.75 0.49 5.10
N SER A 34 -3.98 0.77 5.51
CA SER A 34 -4.62 0.08 6.64
C SER A 34 -4.85 -1.41 6.37
N ILE A 35 -5.09 -1.79 5.11
CA ILE A 35 -5.23 -3.20 4.70
C ILE A 35 -3.87 -3.89 4.70
N SER A 36 -2.81 -3.24 4.18
CA SER A 36 -1.44 -3.79 4.28
C SER A 36 -1.08 -4.14 5.72
N ARG A 37 -1.36 -3.23 6.66
CA ARG A 37 -1.12 -3.47 8.09
C ARG A 37 -1.93 -4.64 8.65
N LYS A 38 -3.18 -4.80 8.22
CA LYS A 38 -4.03 -5.94 8.59
C LYS A 38 -3.46 -7.25 8.04
N LEU A 39 -3.02 -7.25 6.79
CA LEU A 39 -2.46 -8.44 6.13
C LEU A 39 -1.11 -8.84 6.71
N ARG A 40 -0.25 -7.87 7.07
CA ARG A 40 1.01 -8.14 7.79
C ARG A 40 0.81 -8.98 9.06
N ALA A 41 -0.33 -8.84 9.74
CA ALA A 41 -0.62 -9.57 10.96
C ALA A 41 -1.13 -11.02 10.71
N LYS A 42 -1.29 -11.43 9.44
CA LYS A 42 -1.69 -12.79 9.08
C LYS A 42 -0.46 -13.70 8.97
N ASN A 43 -0.60 -14.95 9.43
CA ASN A 43 0.46 -15.96 9.30
C ASN A 43 0.74 -16.32 7.85
N SER A 44 -0.30 -16.38 7.03
CA SER A 44 -0.19 -16.62 5.58
C SER A 44 -1.36 -15.99 4.84
N VAL A 45 -1.12 -15.60 3.60
CA VAL A 45 -2.11 -14.99 2.69
C VAL A 45 -2.03 -15.70 1.34
N ALA A 46 -3.17 -16.03 0.77
CA ALA A 46 -3.30 -16.54 -0.59
C ALA A 46 -4.01 -15.50 -1.46
N LEU A 47 -3.39 -15.11 -2.56
CA LEU A 47 -3.95 -14.15 -3.52
C LEU A 47 -4.44 -14.90 -4.75
N VAL A 48 -5.74 -14.76 -5.06
CA VAL A 48 -6.34 -15.31 -6.28
C VAL A 48 -6.28 -14.24 -7.36
N CYS A 49 -5.47 -14.50 -8.39
CA CYS A 49 -5.29 -13.63 -9.55
C CYS A 49 -6.18 -14.12 -10.68
N GLY A 50 -7.17 -13.32 -11.07
CA GLY A 50 -8.03 -13.59 -12.23
C GLY A 50 -7.35 -13.22 -13.54
N HIS A 51 -7.77 -13.86 -14.62
CA HIS A 51 -7.40 -13.58 -16.02
C HIS A 51 -8.62 -13.53 -16.93
N TYR A 52 -8.45 -13.06 -18.14
CA TYR A 52 -9.50 -12.96 -19.16
C TYR A 52 -10.66 -12.05 -18.71
N GLU A 53 -11.90 -12.53 -18.79
CA GLU A 53 -13.10 -11.84 -18.31
C GLU A 53 -13.31 -11.96 -16.78
N GLY A 54 -12.36 -12.57 -16.07
CA GLY A 54 -12.40 -12.78 -14.63
C GLY A 54 -12.62 -14.23 -14.23
N VAL A 55 -13.07 -14.43 -12.99
CA VAL A 55 -13.32 -15.75 -12.40
C VAL A 55 -14.81 -15.99 -12.23
N ASP A 56 -15.21 -17.26 -12.14
CA ASP A 56 -16.58 -17.64 -11.81
C ASP A 56 -17.00 -17.00 -10.48
N ALA A 57 -18.14 -16.31 -10.46
CA ALA A 57 -18.63 -15.55 -9.31
C ALA A 57 -18.78 -16.41 -8.03
N ARG A 58 -18.95 -17.72 -8.16
CA ARG A 58 -19.01 -18.63 -7.00
C ARG A 58 -17.74 -18.66 -6.17
N ILE A 59 -16.60 -18.24 -6.74
CA ILE A 59 -15.31 -18.12 -6.00
C ILE A 59 -15.41 -17.17 -4.83
N GLU A 60 -16.26 -16.15 -4.89
CA GLU A 60 -16.50 -15.21 -3.79
C GLU A 60 -16.89 -15.91 -2.48
N LYS A 61 -17.49 -17.10 -2.56
CA LYS A 61 -17.87 -17.91 -1.40
C LYS A 61 -16.71 -18.72 -0.77
N PHE A 62 -15.57 -18.77 -1.44
CA PHE A 62 -14.40 -19.55 -1.04
C PHE A 62 -13.21 -18.67 -0.61
N VAL A 63 -13.40 -17.36 -0.59
CA VAL A 63 -12.39 -16.39 -0.15
C VAL A 63 -12.87 -15.61 1.06
N ASP A 64 -11.92 -15.06 1.83
CA ASP A 64 -12.21 -14.28 3.04
C ASP A 64 -12.45 -12.80 2.74
N GLU A 65 -11.87 -12.29 1.64
CA GLU A 65 -11.99 -10.88 1.25
C GLU A 65 -11.83 -10.72 -0.27
N ILE A 66 -12.46 -9.68 -0.83
CA ILE A 66 -12.28 -9.25 -2.21
C ILE A 66 -11.64 -7.87 -2.18
N ILE A 67 -10.53 -7.67 -2.90
CA ILE A 67 -9.75 -6.43 -2.88
C ILE A 67 -9.56 -5.92 -4.30
N SER A 68 -9.78 -4.61 -4.49
CA SER A 68 -9.41 -3.84 -5.68
C SER A 68 -8.20 -2.97 -5.38
N VAL A 69 -7.24 -2.90 -6.30
CA VAL A 69 -6.08 -1.98 -6.18
C VAL A 69 -6.39 -0.57 -6.70
N GLY A 70 -7.56 -0.34 -7.28
CA GLY A 70 -8.02 0.95 -7.78
C GLY A 70 -9.07 0.82 -8.88
N ASP A 71 -9.63 1.95 -9.30
CA ASP A 71 -10.70 2.03 -10.29
C ASP A 71 -10.10 2.05 -11.71
N PHE A 72 -9.42 0.98 -12.09
CA PHE A 72 -8.85 0.74 -13.41
C PHE A 72 -8.76 -0.76 -13.70
N ILE A 73 -8.66 -1.12 -14.98
CA ILE A 73 -8.59 -2.51 -15.41
C ILE A 73 -7.15 -2.90 -15.77
N LEU A 74 -6.74 -4.08 -15.29
CA LEU A 74 -5.48 -4.74 -15.62
C LEU A 74 -5.75 -5.97 -16.47
N THR A 75 -4.76 -6.42 -17.24
CA THR A 75 -4.86 -7.63 -18.06
C THR A 75 -5.02 -8.89 -17.21
N GLY A 76 -4.48 -8.89 -15.99
CA GLY A 76 -4.57 -10.00 -15.04
C GLY A 76 -4.34 -9.53 -13.61
N GLY A 77 -4.56 -10.38 -12.64
CA GLY A 77 -4.45 -10.07 -11.22
C GLY A 77 -3.01 -10.02 -10.68
N GLU A 78 -2.01 -10.43 -11.46
CA GLU A 78 -0.62 -10.58 -10.99
C GLU A 78 0.02 -9.25 -10.58
N ILE A 79 -0.20 -8.19 -11.35
CA ILE A 79 0.32 -6.85 -11.02
C ILE A 79 -0.33 -6.32 -9.75
N ALA A 80 -1.63 -6.54 -9.59
CA ALA A 80 -2.35 -6.22 -8.36
C ALA A 80 -1.79 -7.01 -7.16
N ALA A 81 -1.50 -8.30 -7.35
CA ALA A 81 -0.88 -9.14 -6.33
C ALA A 81 0.52 -8.62 -5.96
N MET A 82 1.36 -8.27 -6.92
CA MET A 82 2.68 -7.69 -6.68
C MET A 82 2.60 -6.41 -5.84
N THR A 83 1.64 -5.54 -6.11
CA THR A 83 1.40 -4.31 -5.32
C THR A 83 1.09 -4.64 -3.86
N ILE A 84 0.25 -5.65 -3.62
CA ILE A 84 -0.10 -6.08 -2.26
C ILE A 84 1.11 -6.73 -1.59
N VAL A 85 1.81 -7.65 -2.27
CA VAL A 85 2.99 -8.33 -1.74
C VAL A 85 4.06 -7.32 -1.33
N ASP A 86 4.44 -6.39 -2.20
CA ASP A 86 5.44 -5.37 -1.89
C ASP A 86 5.04 -4.54 -0.68
N SER A 87 3.83 -3.96 -0.69
CA SER A 87 3.34 -3.09 0.37
C SER A 87 3.16 -3.79 1.73
N VAL A 88 2.97 -5.10 1.75
CA VAL A 88 2.91 -5.91 2.99
C VAL A 88 4.32 -6.30 3.44
N THR A 89 5.16 -6.77 2.51
CA THR A 89 6.51 -7.27 2.82
C THR A 89 7.38 -6.19 3.44
N ARG A 90 7.31 -4.95 2.94
CA ARG A 90 8.07 -3.83 3.51
C ARG A 90 7.68 -3.47 4.95
N LEU A 91 6.53 -3.94 5.43
CA LEU A 91 6.08 -3.76 6.82
C LEU A 91 6.57 -4.89 7.75
N LEU A 92 7.16 -5.96 7.22
CA LEU A 92 7.69 -7.05 8.03
C LEU A 92 8.95 -6.61 8.78
N PRO A 93 9.18 -7.12 10.00
CA PRO A 93 10.40 -6.82 10.75
C PRO A 93 11.67 -7.14 9.94
N GLY A 94 12.58 -6.20 9.87
CA GLY A 94 13.85 -6.37 9.16
C GLY A 94 13.81 -6.17 7.64
N ALA A 95 12.64 -5.95 7.03
CA ALA A 95 12.53 -5.66 5.60
C ALA A 95 12.97 -4.23 5.27
N ILE A 96 12.59 -3.27 6.10
CA ILE A 96 12.97 -1.85 6.00
C ILE A 96 13.24 -1.33 7.41
N ASP A 97 14.07 -0.29 7.52
CA ASP A 97 14.34 0.41 8.77
C ASP A 97 13.03 0.92 9.39
N SER A 98 12.82 0.61 10.67
CA SER A 98 11.60 0.95 11.40
C SER A 98 11.40 2.45 11.56
N GLU A 99 12.47 3.24 11.62
CA GLU A 99 12.40 4.71 11.71
C GLU A 99 11.84 5.30 10.41
N SER A 100 12.27 4.76 9.25
CA SER A 100 11.75 5.17 7.95
C SER A 100 10.23 5.00 7.85
N LEU A 101 9.69 3.91 8.42
CA LEU A 101 8.24 3.63 8.40
C LEU A 101 7.41 4.61 9.25
N LYS A 102 8.01 5.32 10.21
CA LYS A 102 7.28 6.24 11.10
C LYS A 102 6.87 7.54 10.42
N SER A 103 7.70 8.05 9.52
CA SER A 103 7.52 9.35 8.85
C SER A 103 6.89 9.25 7.47
N GLU A 104 6.66 8.05 6.95
CA GLU A 104 6.07 7.85 5.63
C GLU A 104 4.61 8.31 5.54
N SER A 105 4.20 8.63 4.32
CA SER A 105 2.79 8.90 4.00
C SER A 105 1.89 7.75 4.48
N PHE A 106 0.73 8.10 5.02
CA PHE A 106 -0.24 7.14 5.57
C PHE A 106 0.28 6.33 6.76
N SER A 107 1.26 6.85 7.50
CA SER A 107 1.74 6.22 8.74
C SER A 107 0.59 6.03 9.75
N LYS A 108 0.80 5.15 10.74
CA LYS A 108 -0.24 4.87 11.74
C LYS A 108 -0.50 6.06 12.68
N ILE A 109 0.52 6.90 12.86
CA ILE A 109 0.50 8.02 13.83
C ILE A 109 -0.23 9.22 13.22
N GLU A 110 0.10 9.55 11.97
CA GLU A 110 -0.49 10.70 11.28
C GLU A 110 -0.90 10.26 9.87
N ASN A 111 -2.16 10.44 9.51
CA ASN A 111 -2.68 10.07 8.20
C ASN A 111 -2.37 11.15 7.15
N TYR A 112 -1.17 11.74 7.21
CA TYR A 112 -0.72 12.79 6.32
C TYR A 112 0.18 12.26 5.23
N LEU A 113 0.38 13.06 4.18
CA LEU A 113 1.47 12.86 3.25
C LEU A 113 2.79 13.22 3.91
N GLU A 114 3.84 12.50 3.56
CA GLU A 114 5.19 12.83 3.96
C GLU A 114 5.61 14.24 3.51
N TYR A 115 6.48 14.88 4.27
CA TYR A 115 7.08 16.16 3.91
C TYR A 115 7.96 16.05 2.65
N PRO A 116 8.29 17.17 1.97
CA PRO A 116 9.12 17.13 0.77
C PRO A 116 10.56 16.76 1.10
N GLN A 117 11.10 15.83 0.34
CA GLN A 117 12.50 15.40 0.43
C GLN A 117 13.37 16.22 -0.50
N TYR A 118 14.61 16.46 -0.10
CA TYR A 118 15.62 17.19 -0.87
C TYR A 118 16.92 16.39 -0.92
N THR A 119 17.69 16.59 -1.97
CA THR A 119 19.01 15.98 -2.18
C THR A 119 20.01 17.03 -2.66
N ARG A 120 21.26 16.65 -2.83
CA ARG A 120 22.31 17.49 -3.40
C ARG A 120 22.10 17.69 -4.92
N PRO A 121 22.56 18.84 -5.48
CA PRO A 121 23.19 19.99 -4.81
C PRO A 121 22.19 20.86 -4.03
N GLU A 122 22.69 21.69 -3.10
CA GLU A 122 21.88 22.64 -2.31
C GLU A 122 21.07 23.59 -3.19
N THR A 123 21.66 24.04 -4.31
CA THR A 123 20.97 24.86 -5.30
C THR A 123 20.94 24.13 -6.63
N PHE A 124 19.75 23.92 -7.15
CA PHE A 124 19.53 23.39 -8.49
C PHE A 124 18.81 24.44 -9.34
N ARG A 125 19.52 25.01 -10.33
CA ARG A 125 19.09 26.20 -11.10
C ARG A 125 18.79 27.36 -10.14
N THR A 126 17.53 27.83 -10.07
CA THR A 126 17.09 28.91 -9.19
C THR A 126 16.41 28.43 -7.89
N LEU A 127 16.35 27.12 -7.69
CA LEU A 127 15.64 26.51 -6.57
C LEU A 127 16.66 26.05 -5.51
N THR A 128 16.44 26.45 -4.26
CA THR A 128 17.31 26.13 -3.13
C THR A 128 16.63 25.19 -2.14
N VAL A 129 17.42 24.34 -1.48
CA VAL A 129 16.98 23.58 -0.32
C VAL A 129 16.63 24.56 0.81
N PRO A 130 15.51 24.38 1.54
CA PRO A 130 15.19 25.22 2.68
C PRO A 130 16.31 25.26 3.71
N ALA A 131 16.76 26.48 4.08
CA ALA A 131 17.89 26.68 4.98
C ALA A 131 17.75 25.98 6.35
N VAL A 132 16.51 25.78 6.82
CA VAL A 132 16.24 25.05 8.07
C VAL A 132 16.75 23.60 8.01
N LEU A 133 16.72 22.95 6.83
CA LEU A 133 17.20 21.57 6.67
C LEU A 133 18.73 21.46 6.70
N LEU A 134 19.42 22.57 6.46
CA LEU A 134 20.89 22.67 6.48
C LEU A 134 21.42 23.15 7.84
N SER A 135 20.54 23.55 8.76
CA SER A 135 20.92 24.18 10.04
C SER A 135 21.50 23.21 11.06
N GLY A 136 21.35 21.90 10.89
CA GLY A 136 21.70 20.88 11.90
C GLY A 136 20.82 20.90 13.17
N ASN A 137 19.86 21.81 13.27
CA ASN A 137 18.96 21.90 14.41
C ASN A 137 17.77 20.95 14.25
N HIS A 138 17.87 19.76 14.85
CA HIS A 138 16.87 18.70 14.71
C HIS A 138 15.45 19.13 15.11
N GLU A 139 15.30 19.89 16.20
CA GLU A 139 13.99 20.36 16.65
C GLU A 139 13.32 21.27 15.62
N ARG A 140 14.08 22.20 15.03
CA ARG A 140 13.57 23.08 13.97
C ARG A 140 13.25 22.31 12.69
N ILE A 141 14.08 21.33 12.35
CA ILE A 141 13.87 20.46 11.19
C ILE A 141 12.57 19.66 11.36
N ASP A 142 12.35 19.05 12.52
CA ASP A 142 11.14 18.24 12.76
C ASP A 142 9.87 19.09 12.78
N LYS A 143 9.94 20.28 13.35
CA LYS A 143 8.84 21.25 13.30
C LYS A 143 8.49 21.67 11.86
N TRP A 144 9.52 21.94 11.05
CA TRP A 144 9.34 22.26 9.64
C TRP A 144 8.75 21.09 8.86
N ARG A 145 9.28 19.88 9.05
CA ARG A 145 8.78 18.64 8.41
C ARG A 145 7.29 18.44 8.68
N LYS A 146 6.88 18.61 9.94
CA LYS A 146 5.46 18.47 10.31
C LYS A 146 4.58 19.52 9.63
N LEU A 147 4.99 20.76 9.60
CA LEU A 147 4.26 21.84 8.94
C LEU A 147 4.14 21.60 7.43
N GLU A 148 5.21 21.17 6.76
CA GLU A 148 5.20 20.90 5.33
C GLU A 148 4.37 19.66 4.99
N SER A 149 4.39 18.63 5.83
CA SER A 149 3.50 17.46 5.70
C SER A 149 2.02 17.90 5.70
N ILE A 150 1.61 18.71 6.66
CA ILE A 150 0.23 19.23 6.73
C ILE A 150 -0.12 20.09 5.51
N LYS A 151 0.78 20.99 5.08
CA LYS A 151 0.57 21.83 3.89
C LYS A 151 0.41 21.00 2.63
N ARG A 152 1.29 19.99 2.42
CA ARG A 152 1.20 19.09 1.28
C ARG A 152 -0.10 18.29 1.29
N THR A 153 -0.48 17.75 2.46
CA THR A 153 -1.73 17.02 2.59
C THR A 153 -2.93 17.89 2.25
N ARG A 154 -2.98 19.11 2.77
CA ARG A 154 -4.06 20.06 2.47
C ARG A 154 -4.13 20.38 0.98
N LYS A 155 -3.00 20.51 0.32
CA LYS A 155 -2.93 20.85 -1.11
C LYS A 155 -3.29 19.68 -2.03
N PHE A 156 -2.77 18.48 -1.76
CA PHE A 156 -2.84 17.36 -2.70
C PHE A 156 -3.80 16.25 -2.30
N ARG A 157 -4.05 16.10 -1.00
CA ARG A 157 -4.92 15.06 -0.46
C ARG A 157 -5.77 15.59 0.72
N PRO A 158 -6.62 16.61 0.48
CA PRO A 158 -7.47 17.18 1.54
C PRO A 158 -8.45 16.15 2.12
N ASP A 159 -8.74 15.09 1.40
CA ASP A 159 -9.57 13.96 1.85
C ASP A 159 -8.99 13.23 3.09
N LEU A 160 -7.69 13.31 3.33
CA LEU A 160 -7.01 12.70 4.48
C LEU A 160 -7.14 13.53 5.78
N LEU A 161 -7.63 14.78 5.67
CA LEU A 161 -7.79 15.68 6.82
C LEU A 161 -9.21 15.64 7.43
N LYS A 162 -10.04 14.72 6.93
CA LYS A 162 -11.44 14.55 7.38
C LYS A 162 -11.53 13.55 8.54
#